data_ed45ce9dce669e00509e039cd4589451
#
_entry.id   ed45ce9dce669e00509e039cd4589451
#
_cell.length_a   1.000
_cell.length_b   1.000
_cell.length_c   1.000
_cell.angle_alpha   90.00
_cell.angle_beta   90.00
_cell.angle_gamma   90.00
#
_symmetry.space_group_name_H-M   'P 1'
#
loop_
_entity.id
_entity.type
_entity.pdbx_description
1 polymer ?
#
loop_
_entity_poly.entity_id
_entity_poly.type
_entity_poly.pdbx_seq_one_letter_code
_entity_poly.pdbx_strand_id
1 'polypeptide(L)'
;MDYNELKMSKGYFEKGFKDKMVVFDMFYRKNPDNGGFVVSAGLEQLIEYIENMHFSKEDIEFLRSKGEFSEGFLQYLADFKFTGNIDALPEGTICYPNTPIVTVTAPVIEAQLIETMLLLTMNFQSLIATKASRICRTAAESGAVVMEFGARRAHGGDAAILGARAAYIGGAAATATVMADERFGVPAIGTMAHSWIQFFDNEYEAFKAYAEVYPDNCTLLIDTYDILNSGLVNAIRVAKEVLEPAGKRLKGVRID
;
A
#
# COMPACT_ATOMS: atom_id res chain seq x y z
N MET A 1 -18.03 -1.30 2.24
CA MET A 1 -19.38 -0.71 2.49
C MET A 1 -19.88 -1.21 3.83
N ASP A 2 -20.29 -0.29 4.69
CA ASP A 2 -20.84 -0.62 5.99
C ASP A 2 -22.36 -0.88 5.91
N TYR A 3 -22.88 -1.72 6.82
CA TYR A 3 -24.32 -2.06 6.81
C TYR A 3 -25.24 -0.86 7.13
N ASN A 4 -24.74 0.11 7.91
CA ASN A 4 -25.46 1.35 8.19
C ASN A 4 -25.64 2.22 6.93
N GLU A 5 -24.69 2.21 5.99
CA GLU A 5 -24.80 2.91 4.71
C GLU A 5 -26.00 2.39 3.90
N LEU A 6 -26.17 1.05 3.85
CA LEU A 6 -27.33 0.42 3.21
C LEU A 6 -28.64 0.76 3.92
N LYS A 7 -28.65 0.76 5.26
CA LYS A 7 -29.85 1.13 6.04
C LYS A 7 -30.27 2.58 5.83
N MET A 8 -29.31 3.50 5.86
CA MET A 8 -29.58 4.93 5.59
C MET A 8 -30.02 5.14 4.14
N SER A 9 -29.38 4.49 3.18
CA SER A 9 -29.71 4.55 1.75
C SER A 9 -31.13 4.06 1.49
N LYS A 10 -31.55 2.94 2.11
CA LYS A 10 -32.95 2.51 2.10
C LYS A 10 -33.88 3.59 2.66
N GLY A 11 -33.51 4.19 3.78
CA GLY A 11 -34.30 5.27 4.40
C GLY A 11 -34.49 6.45 3.45
N TYR A 12 -33.42 6.89 2.77
CA TYR A 12 -33.49 7.94 1.77
C TYR A 12 -34.36 7.54 0.58
N PHE A 13 -34.23 6.31 0.09
CA PHE A 13 -35.04 5.79 -1.01
C PHE A 13 -36.54 5.80 -0.66
N GLU A 14 -36.94 5.23 0.47
CA GLU A 14 -38.33 5.13 0.92
C GLU A 14 -38.95 6.51 1.20
N LYS A 15 -38.15 7.51 1.54
CA LYS A 15 -38.61 8.88 1.76
C LYS A 15 -38.58 9.75 0.49
N GLY A 16 -38.21 9.18 -0.66
CA GLY A 16 -38.17 9.90 -1.93
C GLY A 16 -37.00 10.88 -2.06
N PHE A 17 -35.90 10.68 -1.33
CA PHE A 17 -34.73 11.58 -1.36
C PHE A 17 -33.61 11.07 -2.26
N LYS A 18 -33.81 9.99 -3.01
CA LYS A 18 -32.75 9.33 -3.81
C LYS A 18 -32.00 10.28 -4.74
N ASP A 19 -32.67 11.28 -5.29
CA ASP A 19 -32.11 12.22 -6.25
C ASP A 19 -31.62 13.54 -5.59
N LYS A 20 -31.70 13.64 -4.25
CA LYS A 20 -31.27 14.83 -3.52
C LYS A 20 -29.75 14.93 -3.54
N MET A 21 -29.22 16.00 -4.12
CA MET A 21 -27.79 16.28 -4.16
C MET A 21 -27.25 16.66 -2.79
N VAL A 22 -26.07 16.13 -2.47
CA VAL A 22 -25.30 16.44 -1.26
C VAL A 22 -23.85 16.70 -1.61
N VAL A 23 -23.15 17.35 -0.69
CA VAL A 23 -21.69 17.54 -0.75
C VAL A 23 -21.09 16.94 0.52
N PHE A 24 -20.17 16.00 0.37
CA PHE A 24 -19.43 15.37 1.47
C PHE A 24 -17.94 15.65 1.31
N ASP A 25 -17.31 16.10 2.39
CA ASP A 25 -15.89 16.37 2.44
C ASP A 25 -15.15 15.34 3.30
N MET A 26 -14.08 14.74 2.73
CA MET A 26 -13.12 13.98 3.50
C MET A 26 -11.96 14.88 3.92
N PHE A 27 -11.59 14.84 5.19
CA PHE A 27 -10.45 15.59 5.74
C PHE A 27 -9.86 14.87 6.97
N TYR A 28 -8.64 15.23 7.36
CA TYR A 28 -8.02 14.78 8.60
C TYR A 28 -8.34 15.73 9.76
N ARG A 29 -8.73 15.18 10.89
CA ARG A 29 -8.95 15.97 12.13
C ARG A 29 -7.64 16.27 12.86
N LYS A 30 -6.67 15.36 12.78
CA LYS A 30 -5.35 15.46 13.42
C LYS A 30 -4.30 14.81 12.53
N ASN A 31 -3.10 15.37 12.52
CA ASN A 31 -1.97 14.73 11.89
C ASN A 31 -1.54 13.48 12.67
N PRO A 32 -1.14 12.38 12.00
CA PRO A 32 -0.62 11.21 12.67
C PRO A 32 0.73 11.50 13.35
N ASP A 33 1.01 10.79 14.45
CA ASP A 33 2.30 10.81 15.16
C ASP A 33 2.78 12.23 15.57
N ASN A 34 1.86 13.15 15.86
CA ASN A 34 2.15 14.57 16.13
C ASN A 34 2.97 15.26 15.03
N GLY A 35 2.86 14.78 13.79
CA GLY A 35 3.54 15.36 12.62
C GLY A 35 2.90 16.66 12.15
N GLY A 36 3.59 17.37 11.24
CA GLY A 36 3.15 18.66 10.72
C GLY A 36 2.13 18.56 9.57
N PHE A 37 2.02 17.40 8.90
CA PHE A 37 1.22 17.23 7.69
C PHE A 37 0.87 15.76 7.43
N VAL A 38 0.02 15.54 6.44
CA VAL A 38 -0.29 14.25 5.81
C VAL A 38 0.05 14.30 4.33
N VAL A 39 0.58 13.22 3.77
CA VAL A 39 0.75 13.04 2.32
C VAL A 39 -0.47 12.31 1.79
N SER A 40 -1.21 12.90 0.83
CA SER A 40 -2.37 12.27 0.19
C SER A 40 -1.94 11.06 -0.64
N ALA A 41 -2.60 9.92 -0.45
CA ALA A 41 -2.43 8.72 -1.27
C ALA A 41 -3.69 7.84 -1.21
N GLY A 42 -3.95 7.05 -2.27
CA GLY A 42 -5.10 6.15 -2.36
C GLY A 42 -6.17 6.59 -3.37
N LEU A 43 -6.00 7.73 -4.01
CA LEU A 43 -6.99 8.28 -4.94
C LEU A 43 -7.20 7.37 -6.17
N GLU A 44 -6.14 6.80 -6.72
CA GLU A 44 -6.23 5.89 -7.88
C GLU A 44 -7.14 4.69 -7.59
N GLN A 45 -6.95 4.03 -6.45
CA GLN A 45 -7.76 2.89 -6.05
C GLN A 45 -9.19 3.28 -5.68
N LEU A 46 -9.40 4.49 -5.17
CA LEU A 46 -10.74 5.02 -4.96
C LEU A 46 -11.48 5.21 -6.28
N ILE A 47 -10.83 5.78 -7.29
CA ILE A 47 -11.40 5.97 -8.63
C ILE A 47 -11.72 4.61 -9.25
N GLU A 48 -10.77 3.68 -9.24
CA GLU A 48 -10.97 2.31 -9.75
C GLU A 48 -12.17 1.63 -9.08
N TYR A 49 -12.30 1.75 -7.76
CA TYR A 49 -13.43 1.21 -7.02
C TYR A 49 -14.77 1.82 -7.48
N ILE A 50 -14.84 3.13 -7.61
CA ILE A 50 -16.08 3.83 -7.96
C ILE A 50 -16.50 3.55 -9.41
N GLU A 51 -15.56 3.52 -10.35
CA GLU A 51 -15.82 3.18 -11.76
C GLU A 51 -16.32 1.75 -11.94
N ASN A 52 -15.90 0.82 -11.07
CA ASN A 52 -16.30 -0.59 -11.11
C ASN A 52 -17.41 -0.94 -10.12
N MET A 53 -17.89 0.02 -9.33
CA MET A 53 -18.88 -0.23 -8.29
C MET A 53 -20.22 -0.65 -8.88
N HIS A 54 -20.67 -1.83 -8.53
CA HIS A 54 -21.96 -2.39 -8.90
C HIS A 54 -22.41 -3.43 -7.84
N PHE A 55 -23.67 -3.80 -7.87
CA PHE A 55 -24.21 -4.89 -7.08
C PHE A 55 -24.50 -6.09 -7.99
N SER A 56 -23.84 -7.20 -7.74
CA SER A 56 -24.09 -8.46 -8.46
C SER A 56 -25.46 -9.05 -8.13
N LYS A 57 -25.91 -10.03 -8.91
CA LYS A 57 -27.15 -10.76 -8.60
C LYS A 57 -27.04 -11.46 -7.24
N GLU A 58 -25.88 -11.99 -6.94
CA GLU A 58 -25.57 -12.66 -5.67
C GLU A 58 -25.66 -11.69 -4.49
N ASP A 59 -25.17 -10.46 -4.64
CA ASP A 59 -25.28 -9.41 -3.62
C ASP A 59 -26.76 -9.05 -3.37
N ILE A 60 -27.55 -8.88 -4.42
CA ILE A 60 -28.97 -8.57 -4.32
C ILE A 60 -29.74 -9.72 -3.61
N GLU A 61 -29.48 -10.97 -3.98
CA GLU A 61 -30.09 -12.14 -3.31
C GLU A 61 -29.68 -12.24 -1.84
N PHE A 62 -28.41 -11.97 -1.53
CA PHE A 62 -27.94 -11.91 -0.16
C PHE A 62 -28.67 -10.81 0.64
N LEU A 63 -28.79 -9.60 0.11
CA LEU A 63 -29.53 -8.52 0.75
C LEU A 63 -31.01 -8.85 0.91
N ARG A 64 -31.64 -9.49 -0.10
CA ARG A 64 -33.02 -9.97 -0.04
C ARG A 64 -33.22 -10.96 1.10
N SER A 65 -32.29 -11.87 1.31
CA SER A 65 -32.35 -12.88 2.38
C SER A 65 -32.34 -12.29 3.78
N LYS A 66 -31.89 -11.03 3.95
CA LYS A 66 -31.93 -10.31 5.24
C LYS A 66 -33.35 -9.89 5.64
N GLY A 67 -34.28 -9.81 4.69
CA GLY A 67 -35.68 -9.42 4.94
C GLY A 67 -35.88 -7.97 5.37
N GLU A 68 -34.85 -7.16 5.32
CA GLU A 68 -34.89 -5.77 5.78
C GLU A 68 -35.05 -4.74 4.64
N PHE A 69 -34.85 -5.16 3.37
CA PHE A 69 -34.83 -4.27 2.21
C PHE A 69 -36.05 -4.52 1.32
N SER A 70 -36.68 -3.43 0.85
CA SER A 70 -37.82 -3.53 -0.06
C SER A 70 -37.36 -3.92 -1.48
N GLU A 71 -38.20 -4.60 -2.25
CA GLU A 71 -37.89 -4.99 -3.63
C GLU A 71 -37.58 -3.77 -4.50
N GLY A 72 -38.26 -2.63 -4.30
CA GLY A 72 -37.96 -1.39 -5.02
C GLY A 72 -36.55 -0.87 -4.75
N PHE A 73 -36.08 -0.93 -3.49
CA PHE A 73 -34.71 -0.55 -3.15
C PHE A 73 -33.67 -1.56 -3.68
N LEU A 74 -33.97 -2.86 -3.62
CA LEU A 74 -33.10 -3.91 -4.19
C LEU A 74 -32.95 -3.74 -5.71
N GLN A 75 -34.03 -3.39 -6.41
CA GLN A 75 -33.95 -3.07 -7.85
C GLN A 75 -33.12 -1.82 -8.11
N TYR A 76 -33.24 -0.76 -7.28
CA TYR A 76 -32.42 0.42 -7.37
C TYR A 76 -30.93 0.08 -7.21
N LEU A 77 -30.57 -0.80 -6.27
CA LEU A 77 -29.19 -1.26 -6.10
C LEU A 77 -28.70 -2.11 -7.29
N ALA A 78 -29.57 -2.97 -7.87
CA ALA A 78 -29.21 -3.77 -9.04
C ALA A 78 -28.86 -2.91 -10.27
N ASP A 79 -29.48 -1.72 -10.38
CA ASP A 79 -29.25 -0.76 -11.46
C ASP A 79 -28.23 0.33 -11.07
N PHE A 80 -27.59 0.20 -9.91
CA PHE A 80 -26.74 1.22 -9.32
C PHE A 80 -25.57 1.61 -10.23
N LYS A 81 -25.37 2.90 -10.38
CA LYS A 81 -24.19 3.54 -10.98
C LYS A 81 -23.89 4.81 -10.23
N PHE A 82 -22.62 5.07 -9.98
CA PHE A 82 -22.20 6.37 -9.47
C PHE A 82 -22.25 7.40 -10.59
N THR A 83 -22.97 8.49 -10.38
CA THR A 83 -23.18 9.58 -11.36
C THR A 83 -22.68 10.93 -10.85
N GLY A 84 -22.18 10.97 -9.61
CA GLY A 84 -21.67 12.17 -8.97
C GLY A 84 -20.33 12.66 -9.50
N ASN A 85 -19.85 13.76 -8.94
CA ASN A 85 -18.53 14.31 -9.18
C ASN A 85 -17.65 14.14 -7.96
N ILE A 86 -16.34 13.94 -8.20
CA ILE A 86 -15.32 13.88 -7.15
C ILE A 86 -14.24 14.89 -7.50
N ASP A 87 -14.03 15.85 -6.61
CA ASP A 87 -12.91 16.77 -6.63
C ASP A 87 -11.91 16.34 -5.57
N ALA A 88 -10.65 16.09 -5.95
CA ALA A 88 -9.65 15.58 -5.03
C ALA A 88 -8.28 16.21 -5.26
N LEU A 89 -7.49 16.31 -4.19
CA LEU A 89 -6.09 16.66 -4.29
C LEU A 89 -5.30 15.51 -4.93
N PRO A 90 -4.36 15.79 -5.84
CA PRO A 90 -3.48 14.78 -6.41
C PRO A 90 -2.72 14.01 -5.34
N GLU A 91 -2.42 12.74 -5.61
CA GLU A 91 -1.56 11.94 -4.72
C GLU A 91 -0.16 12.58 -4.58
N GLY A 92 0.46 12.41 -3.42
CA GLY A 92 1.72 13.07 -3.07
C GLY A 92 1.55 14.51 -2.56
N THR A 93 0.36 15.10 -2.64
CA THR A 93 0.10 16.45 -2.12
C THR A 93 0.15 16.46 -0.59
N ILE A 94 0.77 17.49 -0.03
CA ILE A 94 0.80 17.74 1.42
C ILE A 94 -0.55 18.34 1.85
N CYS A 95 -1.19 17.70 2.80
CA CYS A 95 -2.48 18.08 3.36
C CYS A 95 -2.37 18.46 4.84
N TYR A 96 -3.28 19.32 5.28
CA TYR A 96 -3.35 19.81 6.66
C TYR A 96 -4.71 19.47 7.30
N PRO A 97 -4.79 19.43 8.64
CA PRO A 97 -6.05 19.15 9.33
C PRO A 97 -7.17 20.11 8.94
N ASN A 98 -8.40 19.58 8.91
CA ASN A 98 -9.63 20.31 8.60
C ASN A 98 -9.67 20.98 7.21
N THR A 99 -8.82 20.54 6.29
CA THR A 99 -8.86 20.97 4.88
C THR A 99 -9.38 19.80 4.04
N PRO A 100 -10.42 19.99 3.21
CA PRO A 100 -10.92 18.93 2.32
C PRO A 100 -9.83 18.38 1.41
N ILE A 101 -9.74 17.05 1.33
CA ILE A 101 -8.81 16.31 0.48
C ILE A 101 -9.56 15.69 -0.68
N VAL A 102 -10.77 15.20 -0.40
CA VAL A 102 -11.73 14.71 -1.38
C VAL A 102 -13.07 15.32 -1.07
N THR A 103 -13.71 15.91 -2.06
CA THR A 103 -15.08 16.43 -2.03
C THR A 103 -15.94 15.64 -2.99
N VAL A 104 -17.01 15.03 -2.49
CA VAL A 104 -17.98 14.26 -3.27
C VAL A 104 -19.26 15.05 -3.43
N THR A 105 -19.66 15.37 -4.65
CA THR A 105 -20.94 16.01 -4.99
C THR A 105 -21.79 15.02 -5.77
N ALA A 106 -22.80 14.41 -5.12
CA ALA A 106 -23.57 13.33 -5.71
C ALA A 106 -24.99 13.25 -5.13
N PRO A 107 -25.92 12.48 -5.74
CA PRO A 107 -27.14 12.05 -5.09
C PRO A 107 -26.83 11.36 -3.75
N VAL A 108 -27.66 11.60 -2.73
CA VAL A 108 -27.34 11.24 -1.35
C VAL A 108 -27.05 9.73 -1.15
N ILE A 109 -27.74 8.85 -1.87
CA ILE A 109 -27.51 7.41 -1.78
C ILE A 109 -26.14 7.05 -2.36
N GLU A 110 -25.79 7.64 -3.50
CA GLU A 110 -24.49 7.40 -4.16
C GLU A 110 -23.33 7.87 -3.28
N ALA A 111 -23.42 9.08 -2.74
CA ALA A 111 -22.42 9.63 -1.82
C ALA A 111 -22.27 8.78 -0.55
N GLN A 112 -23.39 8.26 -0.01
CA GLN A 112 -23.38 7.45 1.20
C GLN A 112 -22.74 6.08 0.99
N LEU A 113 -23.02 5.41 -0.14
CA LEU A 113 -22.54 4.04 -0.41
C LEU A 113 -21.04 3.94 -0.69
N ILE A 114 -20.37 5.04 -1.03
CA ILE A 114 -18.93 5.05 -1.26
C ILE A 114 -18.11 5.45 -0.03
N GLU A 115 -18.75 5.90 1.05
CA GLU A 115 -18.09 6.52 2.22
C GLU A 115 -17.03 5.60 2.82
N THR A 116 -17.36 4.36 3.19
CA THR A 116 -16.42 3.43 3.84
C THR A 116 -15.19 3.17 2.98
N MET A 117 -15.36 2.93 1.67
CA MET A 117 -14.23 2.66 0.78
C MET A 117 -13.38 3.90 0.55
N LEU A 118 -14.01 5.06 0.41
CA LEU A 118 -13.29 6.33 0.32
C LEU A 118 -12.40 6.54 1.55
N LEU A 119 -12.98 6.44 2.74
CA LEU A 119 -12.25 6.64 3.99
C LEU A 119 -11.16 5.58 4.18
N LEU A 120 -11.47 4.30 3.97
CA LEU A 120 -10.53 3.19 4.10
C LEU A 120 -9.31 3.37 3.19
N THR A 121 -9.56 3.61 1.90
CA THR A 121 -8.52 3.65 0.87
C THR A 121 -7.61 4.86 1.06
N MET A 122 -8.19 6.04 1.23
CA MET A 122 -7.46 7.28 1.41
C MET A 122 -6.72 7.32 2.75
N ASN A 123 -7.36 6.89 3.85
CA ASN A 123 -6.75 6.93 5.17
C ASN A 123 -5.55 5.99 5.27
N PHE A 124 -5.71 4.71 4.89
CA PHE A 124 -4.65 3.71 4.99
C PHE A 124 -3.41 4.11 4.21
N GLN A 125 -3.57 4.42 2.92
CA GLN A 125 -2.44 4.75 2.05
C GLN A 125 -1.79 6.08 2.44
N SER A 126 -2.58 7.10 2.83
CA SER A 126 -2.02 8.38 3.28
C SER A 126 -1.23 8.25 4.58
N LEU A 127 -1.65 7.40 5.52
CA LEU A 127 -0.88 7.13 6.75
C LEU A 127 0.47 6.50 6.44
N ILE A 128 0.51 5.51 5.53
CA ILE A 128 1.76 4.86 5.10
C ILE A 128 2.66 5.84 4.36
N ALA A 129 2.13 6.57 3.36
CA ALA A 129 2.88 7.57 2.61
C ALA A 129 3.46 8.65 3.52
N THR A 130 2.69 9.13 4.49
CA THR A 130 3.13 10.12 5.48
C THR A 130 4.27 9.59 6.34
N LYS A 131 4.18 8.36 6.85
CA LYS A 131 5.24 7.72 7.63
C LYS A 131 6.50 7.56 6.77
N ALA A 132 6.35 7.03 5.56
CA ALA A 132 7.46 6.86 4.63
C ALA A 132 8.14 8.20 4.32
N SER A 133 7.39 9.27 4.05
CA SER A 133 7.95 10.58 3.71
C SER A 133 8.86 11.14 4.80
N ARG A 134 8.51 10.94 6.07
CA ARG A 134 9.36 11.37 7.19
C ARG A 134 10.66 10.58 7.26
N ILE A 135 10.56 9.25 7.13
CA ILE A 135 11.73 8.36 7.15
C ILE A 135 12.64 8.65 5.97
N CYS A 136 12.08 8.77 4.76
CA CYS A 136 12.82 9.05 3.54
C CYS A 136 13.53 10.41 3.59
N ARG A 137 12.89 11.43 4.13
CA ARG A 137 13.50 12.75 4.30
C ARG A 137 14.69 12.71 5.25
N THR A 138 14.56 12.05 6.39
CA THR A 138 15.66 11.88 7.34
C THR A 138 16.81 11.06 6.74
N ALA A 139 16.51 9.99 6.02
CA ALA A 139 17.53 9.18 5.33
C ALA A 139 18.30 9.99 4.28
N ALA A 140 17.60 10.83 3.52
CA ALA A 140 18.21 11.67 2.48
C ALA A 140 19.24 12.67 3.03
N GLU A 141 19.13 13.12 4.28
CA GLU A 141 20.12 14.00 4.94
C GLU A 141 21.49 13.33 5.04
N SER A 142 21.55 12.00 5.12
CA SER A 142 22.78 11.20 5.12
C SER A 142 23.14 10.61 3.76
N GLY A 143 22.40 10.93 2.70
CA GLY A 143 22.56 10.33 1.37
C GLY A 143 22.05 8.88 1.29
N ALA A 144 21.32 8.41 2.30
CA ALA A 144 20.72 7.07 2.32
C ALA A 144 19.36 7.06 1.60
N VAL A 145 18.97 5.87 1.12
CA VAL A 145 17.65 5.63 0.54
C VAL A 145 16.87 4.60 1.39
N VAL A 146 15.57 4.68 1.35
CA VAL A 146 14.68 3.78 2.10
C VAL A 146 14.08 2.74 1.16
N MET A 147 14.11 1.47 1.58
CA MET A 147 13.47 0.34 0.92
C MET A 147 12.29 -0.14 1.77
N GLU A 148 11.14 -0.37 1.16
CA GLU A 148 9.96 -0.90 1.84
C GLU A 148 10.02 -2.44 1.89
N PHE A 149 10.22 -3.04 3.06
CA PHE A 149 10.30 -4.48 3.29
C PHE A 149 9.28 -4.98 4.32
N GLY A 150 8.16 -4.29 4.46
CA GLY A 150 7.16 -4.51 5.49
C GLY A 150 6.08 -5.55 5.18
N ALA A 151 6.03 -6.13 3.98
CA ALA A 151 4.94 -6.99 3.51
C ALA A 151 4.56 -8.10 4.50
N ARG A 152 5.54 -8.78 5.10
CA ARG A 152 5.31 -9.87 6.08
C ARG A 152 4.68 -9.41 7.40
N ARG A 153 4.53 -8.11 7.62
CA ARG A 153 3.94 -7.48 8.81
C ARG A 153 2.66 -6.69 8.47
N ALA A 154 2.22 -6.70 7.21
CA ALA A 154 1.00 -6.05 6.77
C ALA A 154 -0.25 -6.82 7.22
N HIS A 155 -1.39 -6.12 7.29
CA HIS A 155 -2.66 -6.67 7.71
C HIS A 155 -3.44 -7.27 6.53
N GLY A 156 -2.81 -8.17 5.78
CA GLY A 156 -3.36 -8.86 4.62
C GLY A 156 -2.63 -8.54 3.32
N GLY A 157 -2.92 -9.30 2.27
CA GLY A 157 -2.23 -9.20 0.97
C GLY A 157 -2.39 -7.82 0.32
N ASP A 158 -3.61 -7.32 0.27
CA ASP A 158 -3.89 -6.00 -0.31
C ASP A 158 -3.19 -4.88 0.48
N ALA A 159 -3.17 -4.97 1.81
CA ALA A 159 -2.45 -4.03 2.65
C ALA A 159 -0.93 -4.05 2.39
N ALA A 160 -0.34 -5.20 2.07
CA ALA A 160 1.06 -5.29 1.68
C ALA A 160 1.32 -4.59 0.34
N ILE A 161 0.49 -4.84 -0.66
CA ILE A 161 0.63 -4.31 -2.02
C ILE A 161 0.40 -2.78 -2.03
N LEU A 162 -0.72 -2.33 -1.46
CA LEU A 162 -1.08 -0.91 -1.40
C LEU A 162 -0.17 -0.12 -0.45
N GLY A 163 0.30 -0.77 0.62
CA GLY A 163 1.30 -0.19 1.53
C GLY A 163 2.64 0.07 0.85
N ALA A 164 3.10 -0.87 0.00
CA ALA A 164 4.32 -0.68 -0.80
C ALA A 164 4.18 0.49 -1.78
N ARG A 165 3.04 0.59 -2.48
CA ARG A 165 2.72 1.71 -3.36
C ARG A 165 2.71 3.04 -2.60
N ALA A 166 2.03 3.09 -1.48
CA ALA A 166 1.95 4.29 -0.65
C ALA A 166 3.32 4.71 -0.09
N ALA A 167 4.16 3.76 0.31
CA ALA A 167 5.53 4.05 0.73
C ALA A 167 6.37 4.63 -0.41
N TYR A 168 6.18 4.15 -1.64
CA TYR A 168 6.85 4.69 -2.83
C TYR A 168 6.40 6.14 -3.12
N ILE A 169 5.11 6.46 -3.03
CA ILE A 169 4.60 7.84 -3.08
C ILE A 169 5.24 8.70 -1.98
N GLY A 170 5.48 8.14 -0.80
CA GLY A 170 6.17 8.78 0.32
C GLY A 170 7.69 8.92 0.14
N GLY A 171 8.27 8.41 -0.96
CA GLY A 171 9.69 8.56 -1.29
C GLY A 171 10.56 7.33 -1.06
N ALA A 172 10.00 6.17 -0.73
CA ALA A 172 10.75 4.91 -0.72
C ALA A 172 11.23 4.58 -2.14
N ALA A 173 12.46 4.08 -2.27
CA ALA A 173 13.08 3.85 -3.58
C ALA A 173 12.63 2.54 -4.23
N ALA A 174 12.24 1.54 -3.44
CA ALA A 174 11.87 0.22 -3.91
C ALA A 174 11.10 -0.56 -2.82
N THR A 175 10.58 -1.73 -3.19
CA THR A 175 9.86 -2.65 -2.28
C THR A 175 10.37 -4.07 -2.42
N ALA A 176 10.08 -4.94 -1.44
CA ALA A 176 10.21 -6.38 -1.59
C ALA A 176 8.93 -7.06 -2.14
N THR A 177 7.86 -6.30 -2.36
CA THR A 177 6.55 -6.81 -2.74
C THR A 177 6.40 -6.87 -4.26
N VAL A 178 6.65 -8.02 -4.87
CA VAL A 178 6.64 -8.22 -6.33
C VAL A 178 5.32 -7.76 -6.99
N MET A 179 4.18 -8.00 -6.36
CA MET A 179 2.88 -7.56 -6.87
C MET A 179 2.72 -6.04 -6.96
N ALA A 180 3.47 -5.28 -6.15
CA ALA A 180 3.46 -3.82 -6.24
C ALA A 180 4.28 -3.33 -7.45
N ASP A 181 5.32 -4.06 -7.85
CA ASP A 181 6.03 -3.80 -9.10
C ASP A 181 5.13 -4.10 -10.30
N GLU A 182 4.54 -5.28 -10.35
CA GLU A 182 3.66 -5.70 -11.44
C GLU A 182 2.47 -4.74 -11.65
N ARG A 183 1.81 -4.32 -10.56
CA ARG A 183 0.59 -3.50 -10.66
C ARG A 183 0.85 -2.01 -10.80
N PHE A 184 1.89 -1.50 -10.17
CA PHE A 184 2.10 -0.06 -9.99
C PHE A 184 3.49 0.42 -10.43
N GLY A 185 4.35 -0.47 -10.94
CA GLY A 185 5.70 -0.13 -11.36
C GLY A 185 6.61 0.32 -10.21
N VAL A 186 6.32 -0.09 -8.97
CA VAL A 186 7.20 0.16 -7.81
C VAL A 186 8.35 -0.84 -7.89
N PRO A 187 9.62 -0.40 -8.10
CA PRO A 187 10.71 -1.33 -8.35
C PRO A 187 10.85 -2.39 -7.26
N ALA A 188 10.76 -3.68 -7.65
CA ALA A 188 10.97 -4.78 -6.71
C ALA A 188 12.45 -5.10 -6.57
N ILE A 189 12.92 -5.19 -5.33
CA ILE A 189 14.27 -5.59 -5.00
C ILE A 189 14.28 -6.61 -3.86
N GLY A 190 15.35 -7.38 -3.78
CA GLY A 190 15.53 -8.35 -2.71
C GLY A 190 16.96 -8.85 -2.67
N THR A 191 17.27 -9.52 -1.56
CA THR A 191 18.51 -10.26 -1.36
C THR A 191 18.17 -11.65 -0.83
N MET A 192 19.11 -12.32 -0.19
CA MET A 192 18.87 -13.59 0.51
C MET A 192 18.22 -13.38 1.87
N ALA A 193 17.63 -14.43 2.43
CA ALA A 193 17.22 -14.52 3.84
C ALA A 193 18.22 -15.37 4.63
N HIS A 194 18.14 -15.32 5.98
CA HIS A 194 18.97 -16.15 6.86
C HIS A 194 18.83 -17.65 6.56
N SER A 195 17.64 -18.11 6.15
CA SER A 195 17.38 -19.50 5.74
C SER A 195 18.21 -19.96 4.54
N TRP A 196 18.57 -19.04 3.62
CA TRP A 196 19.52 -19.37 2.54
C TRP A 196 20.88 -19.76 3.13
N ILE A 197 21.39 -18.96 4.07
CA ILE A 197 22.70 -19.18 4.67
C ILE A 197 22.71 -20.48 5.51
N GLN A 198 21.64 -20.70 6.28
CA GLN A 198 21.47 -21.88 7.11
C GLN A 198 21.26 -23.19 6.33
N PHE A 199 20.91 -23.11 5.06
CA PHE A 199 20.76 -24.27 4.18
C PHE A 199 22.10 -24.89 3.77
N PHE A 200 23.17 -24.09 3.72
CA PHE A 200 24.50 -24.55 3.34
C PHE A 200 25.30 -25.04 4.58
N ASP A 201 26.31 -25.85 4.32
CA ASP A 201 27.18 -26.42 5.39
C ASP A 201 27.90 -25.33 6.21
N ASN A 202 28.17 -24.18 5.58
CA ASN A 202 28.74 -23.02 6.23
C ASN A 202 28.45 -21.73 5.46
N GLU A 203 28.67 -20.61 6.13
CA GLU A 203 28.34 -19.27 5.61
C GLU A 203 29.15 -18.89 4.35
N TYR A 204 30.41 -19.32 4.25
CA TYR A 204 31.23 -19.06 3.07
C TYR A 204 30.66 -19.70 1.81
N GLU A 205 30.26 -20.99 1.89
CA GLU A 205 29.65 -21.69 0.75
C GLU A 205 28.31 -21.06 0.33
N ALA A 206 27.51 -20.58 1.30
CA ALA A 206 26.27 -19.86 1.01
C ALA A 206 26.52 -18.55 0.26
N PHE A 207 27.51 -17.78 0.69
CA PHE A 207 27.89 -16.52 0.05
C PHE A 207 28.50 -16.73 -1.33
N LYS A 208 29.37 -17.75 -1.46
CA LYS A 208 29.97 -18.15 -2.74
C LYS A 208 28.89 -18.53 -3.75
N ALA A 209 27.97 -19.41 -3.38
CA ALA A 209 26.88 -19.83 -4.25
C ALA A 209 26.03 -18.65 -4.70
N TYR A 210 25.75 -17.69 -3.81
CA TYR A 210 24.99 -16.49 -4.16
C TYR A 210 25.76 -15.58 -5.13
N ALA A 211 27.05 -15.39 -4.88
CA ALA A 211 27.93 -14.57 -5.73
C ALA A 211 28.08 -15.14 -7.14
N GLU A 212 28.13 -16.47 -7.27
CA GLU A 212 28.18 -17.16 -8.56
C GLU A 212 26.89 -16.99 -9.38
N VAL A 213 25.72 -16.97 -8.70
CA VAL A 213 24.41 -16.81 -9.37
C VAL A 213 24.09 -15.33 -9.66
N TYR A 214 24.47 -14.41 -8.77
CA TYR A 214 24.16 -12.99 -8.87
C TYR A 214 25.40 -12.09 -8.84
N PRO A 215 26.39 -12.27 -9.75
CA PRO A 215 27.69 -11.59 -9.67
C PRO A 215 27.59 -10.06 -9.86
N ASP A 216 26.59 -9.59 -10.62
CA ASP A 216 26.41 -8.17 -10.92
C ASP A 216 25.67 -7.40 -9.83
N ASN A 217 24.92 -8.10 -8.98
CA ASN A 217 24.10 -7.48 -7.92
C ASN A 217 24.25 -8.22 -6.60
N CYS A 218 25.49 -8.61 -6.25
CA CYS A 218 25.77 -9.38 -5.05
C CYS A 218 25.75 -8.48 -3.81
N THR A 219 24.76 -8.70 -2.94
CA THR A 219 24.68 -8.13 -1.58
C THR A 219 24.52 -9.29 -0.61
N LEU A 220 25.41 -9.40 0.38
CA LEU A 220 25.52 -10.52 1.29
C LEU A 220 24.98 -10.18 2.68
N LEU A 221 24.10 -11.05 3.22
CA LEU A 221 23.52 -10.93 4.55
C LEU A 221 24.48 -11.50 5.58
N ILE A 222 25.11 -10.65 6.40
CA ILE A 222 26.29 -11.00 7.21
C ILE A 222 26.00 -11.23 8.70
N ASP A 223 24.76 -11.13 9.14
CA ASP A 223 24.34 -11.18 10.54
C ASP A 223 23.63 -12.49 10.94
N THR A 224 23.80 -13.56 10.13
CA THR A 224 23.20 -14.87 10.46
C THR A 224 23.81 -15.48 11.72
N TYR A 225 25.11 -15.34 11.90
CA TYR A 225 25.85 -15.90 13.05
C TYR A 225 26.60 -14.81 13.81
N ASP A 226 27.80 -14.44 13.37
CA ASP A 226 28.62 -13.37 13.97
C ASP A 226 29.08 -12.41 12.87
N ILE A 227 28.64 -11.16 12.97
CA ILE A 227 28.87 -10.15 11.95
C ILE A 227 30.38 -9.94 11.71
N LEU A 228 31.16 -9.75 12.78
CA LEU A 228 32.58 -9.35 12.67
C LEU A 228 33.53 -10.54 12.50
N ASN A 229 33.24 -11.65 13.17
CA ASN A 229 34.16 -12.81 13.19
C ASN A 229 33.81 -13.85 12.12
N SER A 230 32.65 -13.80 11.51
CA SER A 230 32.18 -14.72 10.46
C SER A 230 31.67 -13.98 9.23
N GLY A 231 30.53 -13.29 9.32
CA GLY A 231 29.83 -12.73 8.18
C GLY A 231 30.68 -11.78 7.34
N LEU A 232 31.28 -10.78 7.95
CA LEU A 232 32.11 -9.82 7.24
C LEU A 232 33.41 -10.45 6.68
N VAL A 233 34.02 -11.36 7.45
CA VAL A 233 35.22 -12.09 7.02
C VAL A 233 34.93 -12.92 5.76
N ASN A 234 33.85 -13.71 5.79
CA ASN A 234 33.43 -14.55 4.65
C ASN A 234 32.98 -13.70 3.46
N ALA A 235 32.30 -12.56 3.68
CA ALA A 235 31.92 -11.64 2.61
C ALA A 235 33.14 -11.06 1.88
N ILE A 236 34.17 -10.62 2.62
CA ILE A 236 35.41 -10.12 2.06
C ILE A 236 36.15 -11.25 1.31
N ARG A 237 36.14 -12.45 1.85
CA ARG A 237 36.77 -13.60 1.22
C ARG A 237 36.09 -13.94 -0.13
N VAL A 238 34.77 -14.01 -0.17
CA VAL A 238 34.00 -14.25 -1.41
C VAL A 238 34.22 -13.11 -2.42
N ALA A 239 34.25 -11.86 -1.97
CA ALA A 239 34.55 -10.74 -2.85
C ALA A 239 35.90 -10.93 -3.58
N LYS A 240 36.96 -11.32 -2.84
CA LYS A 240 38.30 -11.50 -3.40
C LYS A 240 38.49 -12.80 -4.20
N GLU A 241 37.90 -13.90 -3.74
CA GLU A 241 38.11 -15.23 -4.32
C GLU A 241 37.15 -15.55 -5.48
N VAL A 242 35.97 -14.92 -5.52
CA VAL A 242 34.91 -15.23 -6.49
C VAL A 242 34.60 -14.05 -7.40
N LEU A 243 34.29 -12.90 -6.83
CA LEU A 243 33.81 -11.74 -7.63
C LEU A 243 34.96 -11.03 -8.37
N GLU A 244 36.06 -10.69 -7.70
CA GLU A 244 37.20 -9.98 -8.31
C GLU A 244 37.82 -10.76 -9.50
N PRO A 245 38.06 -12.08 -9.42
CA PRO A 245 38.55 -12.86 -10.57
C PRO A 245 37.59 -12.87 -11.76
N ALA A 246 36.28 -12.73 -11.51
CA ALA A 246 35.23 -12.61 -12.53
C ALA A 246 35.06 -11.17 -13.06
N GLY A 247 35.89 -10.22 -12.62
CA GLY A 247 35.78 -8.80 -12.98
C GLY A 247 34.58 -8.09 -12.35
N LYS A 248 34.04 -8.65 -11.24
CA LYS A 248 32.88 -8.14 -10.54
C LYS A 248 33.25 -7.59 -9.16
N ARG A 249 32.30 -6.89 -8.53
CA ARG A 249 32.49 -6.31 -7.19
C ARG A 249 31.30 -6.63 -6.29
N LEU A 250 31.60 -6.86 -5.02
CA LEU A 250 30.55 -6.90 -4.00
C LEU A 250 29.84 -5.53 -3.95
N LYS A 251 28.53 -5.53 -4.08
CA LYS A 251 27.71 -4.30 -4.05
C LYS A 251 27.54 -3.77 -2.64
N GLY A 252 27.44 -4.67 -1.67
CA GLY A 252 27.28 -4.29 -0.29
C GLY A 252 27.11 -5.49 0.63
N VAL A 253 27.01 -5.19 1.90
CA VAL A 253 26.60 -6.14 2.92
C VAL A 253 25.30 -5.66 3.55
N ARG A 254 24.49 -6.62 3.99
CA ARG A 254 23.23 -6.37 4.69
C ARG A 254 23.34 -6.83 6.12
N ILE A 255 22.80 -6.03 7.01
CA ILE A 255 22.52 -6.35 8.41
C ILE A 255 21.02 -6.19 8.61
N ASP A 256 20.34 -7.20 9.14
CA ASP A 256 18.86 -7.25 9.26
C ASP A 256 18.38 -6.79 10.64
#